data_03b9be9d22891ae87d9f8dfc1d374f56
#
_entry.id   03b9be9d22891ae87d9f8dfc1d374f56
#
_cell.length_a   1.000
_cell.length_b   1.000
_cell.length_c   1.000
_cell.angle_alpha   90.00
_cell.angle_beta   90.00
_cell.angle_gamma   90.00
#
_symmetry.space_group_name_H-M   'P 1'
#
loop_
_entity.id
_entity.type
_entity.pdbx_description
1 polymer ?
#
loop_
_entity_poly.entity_id
_entity_poly.type
_entity_poly.pdbx_seq_one_letter_code
_entity_poly.pdbx_strand_id
1 'polypeptide(L)'
;MKIALFSNEFPPHIYGGAGVHIDFLSQELAKLGDVEVRCFGEQSETTTMNVQGITPCLNKMEDASNSHIKMFHNLSRNVEMSQATPQADVIHCHTWYTHLAGVFTRELLQVPLILTTHSLETHRPWKVEQLGNGYFLSRWIEDRAYKTADGVIAVSEQMKQDVIEAYNVAPEKVTVIHNGIDPEFYQPTFDQSLLVEYGINPDIPFVLFVGRITRQKGISQLINAAKYFNTNCQVVLCAGAPDTPEIAAETETLITELQSQREGIILISEMLPREKIKVLYSHARVFACPSLYEPFGIINLEALSCETPVVGSAVGGIPEIITEGETGYLIPLESVSRTDFNPARPEEFQKQFAAKINLLLEDESLAIQMGK
;
A
#
# COMPACT_ATOMS: atom_id res chain seq x y z
N MET A 1 -0.11 28.93 8.44
CA MET A 1 -0.76 27.75 9.09
C MET A 1 0.35 26.77 9.39
N LYS A 2 0.41 26.27 10.61
CA LYS A 2 1.40 25.26 11.03
C LYS A 2 0.71 23.89 11.16
N ILE A 3 1.21 22.90 10.44
CA ILE A 3 0.65 21.55 10.38
C ILE A 3 1.61 20.60 11.11
N ALA A 4 1.10 19.82 12.07
CA ALA A 4 1.84 18.70 12.64
C ALA A 4 1.36 17.39 12.02
N LEU A 5 2.21 16.76 11.22
CA LEU A 5 1.99 15.44 10.61
C LEU A 5 2.51 14.35 11.53
N PHE A 6 1.62 13.41 11.89
CA PHE A 6 1.98 12.25 12.70
C PHE A 6 1.93 10.98 11.86
N SER A 7 3.07 10.28 11.77
CA SER A 7 3.22 9.06 10.98
C SER A 7 4.01 7.99 11.71
N ASN A 8 3.74 6.73 11.41
CA ASN A 8 4.61 5.64 11.82
C ASN A 8 5.77 5.40 10.84
N GLU A 9 5.68 5.94 9.63
CA GLU A 9 6.68 5.79 8.57
C GLU A 9 7.10 7.16 8.04
N PHE A 10 8.40 7.33 7.84
CA PHE A 10 8.98 8.51 7.17
C PHE A 10 10.40 8.16 6.69
N PRO A 11 10.90 8.77 5.59
CA PRO A 11 12.25 8.49 5.13
C PRO A 11 13.32 8.58 6.25
N PRO A 12 14.33 7.70 6.26
CA PRO A 12 14.57 6.61 5.30
C PRO A 12 13.77 5.33 5.59
N HIS A 13 12.94 5.30 6.62
CA HIS A 13 12.21 4.12 7.09
C HIS A 13 10.79 4.08 6.53
N ILE A 14 10.67 3.70 5.25
CA ILE A 14 9.38 3.52 4.56
C ILE A 14 9.14 2.02 4.38
N TYR A 15 7.94 1.57 4.80
CA TYR A 15 7.52 0.18 4.71
C TYR A 15 6.42 -0.05 3.68
N GLY A 16 5.61 0.97 3.38
CA GLY A 16 4.47 0.84 2.49
C GLY A 16 4.01 2.15 1.83
N GLY A 17 2.92 2.06 1.08
CA GLY A 17 2.38 3.20 0.34
C GLY A 17 2.01 4.41 1.20
N ALA A 18 1.65 4.21 2.47
CA ALA A 18 1.37 5.32 3.38
C ALA A 18 2.63 6.17 3.63
N GLY A 19 3.78 5.51 3.87
CA GLY A 19 5.06 6.22 4.06
C GLY A 19 5.49 6.98 2.81
N VAL A 20 5.28 6.40 1.63
CA VAL A 20 5.52 7.08 0.34
C VAL A 20 4.64 8.31 0.20
N HIS A 21 3.33 8.17 0.47
CA HIS A 21 2.38 9.28 0.41
C HIS A 21 2.78 10.43 1.35
N ILE A 22 3.17 10.12 2.60
CA ILE A 22 3.52 11.14 3.59
C ILE A 22 4.81 11.86 3.21
N ASP A 23 5.78 11.17 2.64
CA ASP A 23 7.01 11.76 2.11
C ASP A 23 6.68 12.88 1.11
N PHE A 24 5.92 12.58 0.06
CA PHE A 24 5.52 13.56 -0.94
C PHE A 24 4.57 14.63 -0.37
N LEU A 25 3.55 14.22 0.39
CA LEU A 25 2.59 15.16 0.97
C LEU A 25 3.27 16.21 1.85
N SER A 26 4.20 15.80 2.71
CA SER A 26 4.90 16.72 3.61
C SER A 26 5.72 17.76 2.84
N GLN A 27 6.37 17.35 1.74
CA GLN A 27 7.14 18.23 0.88
C GLN A 27 6.23 19.26 0.16
N GLU A 28 5.08 18.82 -0.35
CA GLU A 28 4.12 19.71 -1.01
C GLU A 28 3.46 20.68 0.00
N LEU A 29 3.11 20.20 1.18
CA LEU A 29 2.57 21.06 2.23
C LEU A 29 3.60 22.07 2.74
N ALA A 30 4.89 21.72 2.79
CA ALA A 30 5.96 22.65 3.19
C ALA A 30 6.14 23.82 2.22
N LYS A 31 5.67 23.71 0.97
CA LYS A 31 5.62 24.84 0.03
C LYS A 31 4.48 25.84 0.37
N LEU A 32 3.49 25.40 1.13
CA LEU A 32 2.28 26.16 1.45
C LEU A 32 2.26 26.71 2.88
N GLY A 33 3.06 26.16 3.79
CA GLY A 33 3.09 26.58 5.19
C GLY A 33 4.14 25.84 6.01
N ASP A 34 4.13 26.05 7.31
CA ASP A 34 5.04 25.37 8.21
C ASP A 34 4.60 23.92 8.46
N VAL A 35 5.49 22.96 8.26
CA VAL A 35 5.24 21.56 8.50
C VAL A 35 6.23 21.00 9.52
N GLU A 36 5.69 20.36 10.54
CA GLU A 36 6.44 19.55 11.50
C GLU A 36 6.02 18.09 11.32
N VAL A 37 6.97 17.18 11.05
CA VAL A 37 6.72 15.75 10.96
C VAL A 37 7.20 15.07 12.22
N ARG A 38 6.31 14.30 12.86
CA ARG A 38 6.68 13.38 13.94
C ARG A 38 6.47 11.95 13.47
N CYS A 39 7.53 11.18 13.49
CA CYS A 39 7.50 9.82 12.96
C CYS A 39 8.17 8.82 13.91
N PHE A 40 7.90 7.53 13.72
CA PHE A 40 8.58 6.51 14.48
C PHE A 40 10.00 6.31 13.93
N GLY A 41 10.99 6.27 14.83
CA GLY A 41 12.39 6.06 14.47
C GLY A 41 13.32 7.07 15.12
N GLU A 42 14.50 7.23 14.52
CA GLU A 42 15.57 8.11 15.01
C GLU A 42 15.85 9.28 14.04
N GLN A 43 14.89 9.58 13.17
CA GLN A 43 15.04 10.65 12.20
C GLN A 43 15.17 12.01 12.90
N SER A 44 15.97 12.89 12.31
CA SER A 44 16.18 14.24 12.78
C SER A 44 15.84 15.25 11.67
N GLU A 45 15.88 16.53 12.00
CA GLU A 45 15.60 17.64 11.10
C GLU A 45 16.26 17.46 9.71
N THR A 46 15.49 17.80 8.68
CA THR A 46 15.97 17.94 7.32
C THR A 46 16.17 19.42 6.99
N THR A 47 16.82 19.71 5.85
CA THR A 47 17.05 21.09 5.40
C THR A 47 15.76 21.84 5.02
N THR A 48 14.64 21.09 4.82
CA THR A 48 13.39 21.64 4.27
C THR A 48 12.24 21.65 5.27
N MET A 49 12.29 20.85 6.33
CA MET A 49 11.22 20.75 7.32
C MET A 49 11.73 20.22 8.67
N ASN A 50 10.99 20.53 9.73
CA ASN A 50 11.26 19.98 11.05
C ASN A 50 10.75 18.53 11.12
N VAL A 51 11.68 17.58 11.31
CA VAL A 51 11.39 16.15 11.45
C VAL A 51 11.87 15.69 12.82
N GLN A 52 11.00 15.02 13.57
CA GLN A 52 11.32 14.45 14.87
C GLN A 52 11.02 12.95 14.88
N GLY A 53 12.06 12.14 14.97
CA GLY A 53 11.97 10.70 15.21
C GLY A 53 11.58 10.40 16.65
N ILE A 54 10.66 9.47 16.85
CA ILE A 54 10.13 9.07 18.16
C ILE A 54 10.49 7.61 18.41
N THR A 55 11.31 7.39 19.43
CA THR A 55 11.67 6.05 19.92
C THR A 55 10.79 5.67 21.13
N PRO A 56 10.58 4.36 21.42
CA PRO A 56 9.79 3.99 22.58
C PRO A 56 10.55 4.27 23.88
N CYS A 57 9.89 4.90 24.85
CA CYS A 57 10.48 5.20 26.17
C CYS A 57 10.53 3.96 27.12
N LEU A 58 9.87 2.87 26.78
CA LEU A 58 9.79 1.67 27.61
C LEU A 58 10.98 0.72 27.35
N ASN A 59 12.17 1.10 27.81
CA ASN A 59 13.43 0.37 27.55
C ASN A 59 13.60 -0.94 28.34
N LYS A 60 12.65 -1.39 29.15
CA LYS A 60 12.80 -2.55 30.05
C LYS A 60 11.99 -3.79 29.65
N MET A 61 11.38 -3.80 28.50
CA MET A 61 10.61 -4.96 28.02
C MET A 61 11.47 -5.75 27.02
N GLU A 62 12.16 -6.78 27.50
CA GLU A 62 13.24 -7.46 26.75
C GLU A 62 12.80 -8.46 25.68
N ASP A 63 11.52 -8.81 25.58
CA ASP A 63 11.05 -9.82 24.62
C ASP A 63 10.26 -9.21 23.44
N ALA A 64 11.00 -8.70 22.45
CA ALA A 64 10.41 -8.11 21.24
C ALA A 64 9.61 -9.11 20.36
N SER A 65 9.64 -10.40 20.66
CA SER A 65 8.85 -11.42 19.96
C SER A 65 7.38 -11.42 20.40
N ASN A 66 7.10 -10.93 21.61
CA ASN A 66 5.74 -10.88 22.16
C ASN A 66 4.93 -9.73 21.53
N SER A 67 3.80 -10.07 20.91
CA SER A 67 2.89 -9.10 20.26
C SER A 67 2.39 -8.00 21.21
N HIS A 68 2.20 -8.32 22.51
CA HIS A 68 1.79 -7.33 23.52
C HIS A 68 2.89 -6.29 23.76
N ILE A 69 4.16 -6.69 23.78
CA ILE A 69 5.28 -5.76 23.95
C ILE A 69 5.38 -4.80 22.76
N LYS A 70 5.22 -5.30 21.54
CA LYS A 70 5.16 -4.45 20.33
C LYS A 70 4.04 -3.41 20.43
N MET A 71 2.89 -3.82 20.98
CA MET A 71 1.77 -2.91 21.19
C MET A 71 2.10 -1.85 22.26
N PHE A 72 2.71 -2.23 23.40
CA PHE A 72 3.14 -1.26 24.41
C PHE A 72 4.20 -0.29 23.90
N HIS A 73 5.12 -0.75 23.05
CA HIS A 73 6.07 0.15 22.37
C HIS A 73 5.35 1.15 21.46
N ASN A 74 4.31 0.71 20.74
CA ASN A 74 3.49 1.63 19.96
C ASN A 74 2.79 2.66 20.84
N LEU A 75 2.16 2.23 21.94
CA LEU A 75 1.50 3.14 22.89
C LEU A 75 2.48 4.14 23.50
N SER A 76 3.69 3.70 23.88
CA SER A 76 4.71 4.60 24.44
C SER A 76 5.15 5.66 23.43
N ARG A 77 5.32 5.29 22.14
CA ARG A 77 5.62 6.26 21.08
C ARG A 77 4.49 7.28 20.91
N ASN A 78 3.24 6.86 21.04
CA ASN A 78 2.11 7.80 20.99
C ASN A 78 2.14 8.81 22.14
N VAL A 79 2.50 8.37 23.35
CA VAL A 79 2.66 9.27 24.50
C VAL A 79 3.82 10.26 24.24
N GLU A 80 4.98 9.76 23.84
CA GLU A 80 6.14 10.61 23.51
C GLU A 80 5.82 11.60 22.38
N MET A 81 5.14 11.14 21.33
CA MET A 81 4.75 11.98 20.20
C MET A 81 3.84 13.14 20.62
N SER A 82 3.00 12.93 21.63
CA SER A 82 2.09 13.96 22.15
C SER A 82 2.73 14.91 23.18
N GLN A 83 3.85 14.53 23.84
CA GLN A 83 4.44 15.32 24.93
C GLN A 83 5.03 16.66 24.48
N ALA A 84 5.82 16.65 23.42
CA ALA A 84 6.37 17.88 22.88
C ALA A 84 5.28 18.55 22.04
N THR A 85 4.40 19.27 22.69
CA THR A 85 3.27 19.93 22.05
C THR A 85 3.74 20.86 20.94
N PRO A 86 3.48 20.54 19.67
CA PRO A 86 3.78 21.48 18.61
C PRO A 86 2.89 22.70 18.77
N GLN A 87 3.41 23.87 18.48
CA GLN A 87 2.55 25.01 18.22
C GLN A 87 1.93 24.80 16.83
N ALA A 88 0.94 23.94 16.73
CA ALA A 88 0.27 23.60 15.48
C ALA A 88 -1.14 24.18 15.45
N ASP A 89 -1.57 24.58 14.25
CA ASP A 89 -2.95 25.01 14.00
C ASP A 89 -3.84 23.79 13.71
N VAL A 90 -3.23 22.66 13.29
CA VAL A 90 -3.91 21.40 12.98
C VAL A 90 -2.98 20.20 13.19
N ILE A 91 -3.54 19.12 13.72
CA ILE A 91 -2.88 17.81 13.81
C ILE A 91 -3.41 16.93 12.69
N HIS A 92 -2.51 16.29 11.94
CA HIS A 92 -2.88 15.41 10.87
C HIS A 92 -2.20 14.04 11.07
N CYS A 93 -2.99 13.01 11.36
CA CYS A 93 -2.51 11.66 11.62
C CYS A 93 -2.72 10.75 10.43
N HIS A 94 -1.75 9.88 10.21
CA HIS A 94 -1.79 8.84 9.18
C HIS A 94 -1.63 7.48 9.84
N THR A 95 -2.55 6.56 9.55
CA THR A 95 -2.65 5.20 10.11
C THR A 95 -2.94 5.14 11.61
N TRP A 96 -3.53 4.03 12.05
CA TRP A 96 -3.90 3.82 13.46
C TRP A 96 -2.71 3.88 14.43
N TYR A 97 -1.48 3.65 13.92
CA TYR A 97 -0.26 3.66 14.75
C TYR A 97 -0.05 4.99 15.47
N THR A 98 -0.55 6.09 14.94
CA THR A 98 -0.39 7.45 15.51
C THR A 98 -1.69 8.09 15.98
N HIS A 99 -2.81 7.39 15.85
CA HIS A 99 -4.12 7.92 16.17
C HIS A 99 -4.25 8.36 17.64
N LEU A 100 -3.69 7.60 18.60
CA LEU A 100 -3.75 8.01 20.01
C LEU A 100 -2.95 9.29 20.27
N ALA A 101 -1.78 9.45 19.64
CA ALA A 101 -1.02 10.69 19.74
C ALA A 101 -1.84 11.87 19.24
N GLY A 102 -2.54 11.71 18.11
CA GLY A 102 -3.45 12.72 17.57
C GLY A 102 -4.57 13.07 18.55
N VAL A 103 -5.23 12.07 19.11
CA VAL A 103 -6.30 12.26 20.10
C VAL A 103 -5.77 13.01 21.35
N PHE A 104 -4.65 12.58 21.91
CA PHE A 104 -4.05 13.23 23.07
C PHE A 104 -3.67 14.68 22.77
N THR A 105 -3.02 14.93 21.64
CA THR A 105 -2.59 16.26 21.26
C THR A 105 -3.77 17.19 21.02
N ARG A 106 -4.83 16.69 20.34
CA ARG A 106 -6.08 17.44 20.17
C ARG A 106 -6.68 17.87 21.50
N GLU A 107 -6.81 16.94 22.45
CA GLU A 107 -7.42 17.25 23.75
C GLU A 107 -6.53 18.20 24.59
N LEU A 108 -5.20 18.08 24.50
CA LEU A 108 -4.27 18.96 25.24
C LEU A 108 -4.20 20.38 24.65
N LEU A 109 -4.19 20.50 23.32
CA LEU A 109 -4.00 21.79 22.64
C LEU A 109 -5.30 22.44 22.18
N GLN A 110 -6.42 21.70 22.17
CA GLN A 110 -7.72 22.16 21.64
C GLN A 110 -7.61 22.61 20.17
N VAL A 111 -6.84 21.89 19.36
CA VAL A 111 -6.66 22.10 17.91
C VAL A 111 -7.35 21.00 17.12
N PRO A 112 -7.79 21.27 15.89
CA PRO A 112 -8.43 20.25 15.05
C PRO A 112 -7.55 19.04 14.79
N LEU A 113 -8.16 17.84 14.80
CA LEU A 113 -7.58 16.58 14.41
C LEU A 113 -8.14 16.11 13.08
N ILE A 114 -7.27 15.93 12.09
CA ILE A 114 -7.57 15.34 10.80
C ILE A 114 -6.93 13.95 10.72
N LEU A 115 -7.65 12.98 10.18
CA LEU A 115 -7.14 11.64 9.93
C LEU A 115 -7.14 11.36 8.43
N THR A 116 -6.03 10.85 7.88
CA THR A 116 -6.04 10.23 6.54
C THR A 116 -6.10 8.72 6.66
N THR A 117 -7.10 8.15 6.02
CA THR A 117 -7.39 6.71 6.05
C THR A 117 -6.69 6.01 4.89
N HIS A 118 -5.56 5.37 5.16
CA HIS A 118 -4.83 4.54 4.19
C HIS A 118 -5.28 3.08 4.20
N SER A 119 -5.96 2.63 5.25
CA SER A 119 -6.56 1.30 5.41
C SER A 119 -7.34 1.27 6.72
N LEU A 120 -8.26 0.31 6.87
CA LEU A 120 -9.02 0.09 8.10
C LEU A 120 -8.63 -1.24 8.73
N GLU A 121 -8.42 -1.26 10.04
CA GLU A 121 -8.14 -2.50 10.77
C GLU A 121 -9.34 -3.47 10.70
N THR A 122 -10.57 -2.95 10.68
CA THR A 122 -11.79 -3.77 10.51
C THR A 122 -11.82 -4.54 9.19
N HIS A 123 -11.15 -4.05 8.14
CA HIS A 123 -11.07 -4.67 6.82
C HIS A 123 -9.78 -5.49 6.63
N ARG A 124 -9.00 -5.70 7.69
CA ARG A 124 -7.76 -6.49 7.66
C ARG A 124 -7.75 -7.56 8.76
N PRO A 125 -8.72 -8.48 8.80
CA PRO A 125 -8.83 -9.47 9.88
C PRO A 125 -7.61 -10.38 9.99
N TRP A 126 -6.86 -10.61 8.87
CA TRP A 126 -5.60 -11.36 8.89
C TRP A 126 -4.49 -10.68 9.73
N LYS A 127 -4.65 -9.41 10.10
CA LYS A 127 -3.72 -8.73 11.01
C LYS A 127 -3.62 -9.38 12.39
N VAL A 128 -4.60 -10.20 12.77
CA VAL A 128 -4.52 -11.02 13.98
C VAL A 128 -3.32 -11.98 13.94
N GLU A 129 -2.91 -12.44 12.75
CA GLU A 129 -1.74 -13.30 12.54
C GLU A 129 -0.44 -12.56 12.92
N GLN A 130 -0.37 -11.23 12.70
CA GLN A 130 0.79 -10.39 13.02
C GLN A 130 0.76 -9.80 14.43
N LEU A 131 -0.43 -9.36 14.87
CA LEU A 131 -0.61 -8.57 16.09
C LEU A 131 -1.13 -9.41 17.27
N GLY A 132 -1.56 -10.65 17.01
CA GLY A 132 -2.25 -11.45 18.03
C GLY A 132 -3.42 -10.67 18.64
N ASN A 133 -3.58 -10.72 19.96
CA ASN A 133 -4.61 -9.96 20.67
C ASN A 133 -4.42 -8.43 20.59
N GLY A 134 -3.27 -7.94 20.18
CA GLY A 134 -3.03 -6.52 19.91
C GLY A 134 -3.92 -5.97 18.79
N TYR A 135 -4.40 -6.84 17.88
CA TYR A 135 -5.37 -6.47 16.85
C TYR A 135 -6.67 -5.89 17.42
N PHE A 136 -7.17 -6.40 18.53
CA PHE A 136 -8.37 -5.85 19.17
C PHE A 136 -8.13 -4.46 19.75
N LEU A 137 -6.91 -4.20 20.23
CA LEU A 137 -6.52 -2.88 20.72
C LEU A 137 -6.34 -1.89 19.57
N SER A 138 -5.72 -2.30 18.43
CA SER A 138 -5.59 -1.41 17.27
C SER A 138 -6.96 -0.98 16.74
N ARG A 139 -7.92 -1.90 16.65
CA ARG A 139 -9.32 -1.60 16.29
C ARG A 139 -10.00 -0.63 17.26
N TRP A 140 -9.78 -0.81 18.56
CA TRP A 140 -10.32 0.09 19.58
C TRP A 140 -9.73 1.50 19.47
N ILE A 141 -8.42 1.61 19.23
CA ILE A 141 -7.73 2.89 19.00
C ILE A 141 -8.33 3.57 17.77
N GLU A 142 -8.49 2.84 16.69
CA GLU A 142 -9.03 3.34 15.43
C GLU A 142 -10.46 3.86 15.63
N ASP A 143 -11.37 3.09 16.26
CA ASP A 143 -12.73 3.51 16.61
C ASP A 143 -12.76 4.83 17.42
N ARG A 144 -11.88 4.96 18.42
CA ARG A 144 -11.82 6.17 19.23
C ARG A 144 -11.35 7.37 18.43
N ALA A 145 -10.35 7.20 17.59
CA ALA A 145 -9.80 8.28 16.78
C ALA A 145 -10.84 8.80 15.77
N TYR A 146 -11.53 7.92 15.05
CA TYR A 146 -12.56 8.34 14.08
C TYR A 146 -13.73 9.08 14.73
N LYS A 147 -14.13 8.65 15.94
CA LYS A 147 -15.19 9.35 16.71
C LYS A 147 -14.74 10.73 17.23
N THR A 148 -13.45 10.89 17.49
CA THR A 148 -12.88 12.13 18.04
C THR A 148 -12.49 13.12 16.94
N ALA A 149 -12.10 12.65 15.76
CA ALA A 149 -11.62 13.47 14.66
C ALA A 149 -12.61 14.56 14.25
N ASP A 150 -12.07 15.73 13.91
CA ASP A 150 -12.84 16.86 13.39
C ASP A 150 -13.07 16.72 11.88
N GLY A 151 -12.15 16.03 11.16
CA GLY A 151 -12.28 15.65 9.75
C GLY A 151 -11.54 14.37 9.43
N VAL A 152 -12.00 13.67 8.40
CA VAL A 152 -11.40 12.44 7.88
C VAL A 152 -11.19 12.58 6.39
N ILE A 153 -10.00 12.28 5.93
CA ILE A 153 -9.65 12.14 4.51
C ILE A 153 -9.68 10.66 4.18
N ALA A 154 -10.51 10.27 3.24
CA ALA A 154 -10.55 8.96 2.64
C ALA A 154 -9.82 8.98 1.29
N VAL A 155 -8.99 7.96 1.03
CA VAL A 155 -8.18 7.91 -0.20
C VAL A 155 -8.95 7.44 -1.44
N SER A 156 -10.21 7.04 -1.27
CA SER A 156 -11.12 6.64 -2.36
C SER A 156 -12.58 6.79 -1.92
N GLU A 157 -13.52 6.79 -2.86
CA GLU A 157 -14.96 6.78 -2.55
C GLU A 157 -15.35 5.49 -1.80
N GLN A 158 -14.78 4.35 -2.20
CA GLN A 158 -15.02 3.11 -1.46
C GLN A 158 -14.52 3.22 -0.02
N MET A 159 -13.32 3.77 0.21
CA MET A 159 -12.78 3.98 1.56
C MET A 159 -13.65 4.92 2.38
N LYS A 160 -14.27 5.94 1.77
CA LYS A 160 -15.24 6.81 2.44
C LYS A 160 -16.44 6.01 2.96
N GLN A 161 -17.01 5.14 2.12
CA GLN A 161 -18.12 4.28 2.54
C GLN A 161 -17.71 3.33 3.66
N ASP A 162 -16.53 2.72 3.53
CA ASP A 162 -15.98 1.80 4.52
C ASP A 162 -15.80 2.49 5.90
N VAL A 163 -15.30 3.72 5.94
CA VAL A 163 -15.15 4.52 7.17
C VAL A 163 -16.51 4.82 7.81
N ILE A 164 -17.48 5.26 6.99
CA ILE A 164 -18.83 5.59 7.48
C ILE A 164 -19.49 4.35 8.06
N GLU A 165 -19.43 3.21 7.37
CA GLU A 165 -20.04 1.95 7.83
C GLU A 165 -19.33 1.37 9.07
N ALA A 166 -17.98 1.36 9.08
CA ALA A 166 -17.21 0.71 10.14
C ALA A 166 -17.29 1.46 11.47
N TYR A 167 -17.29 2.79 11.44
CA TYR A 167 -17.14 3.63 12.65
C TYR A 167 -18.30 4.58 12.88
N ASN A 168 -19.34 4.54 12.05
CA ASN A 168 -20.50 5.41 12.12
C ASN A 168 -20.11 6.90 12.18
N VAL A 169 -19.15 7.27 11.32
CA VAL A 169 -18.71 8.65 11.15
C VAL A 169 -19.75 9.40 10.31
N ALA A 170 -20.07 10.62 10.68
CA ALA A 170 -20.99 11.45 9.92
C ALA A 170 -20.43 11.72 8.50
N PRO A 171 -21.20 11.49 7.43
CA PRO A 171 -20.70 11.58 6.05
C PRO A 171 -20.07 12.91 5.69
N GLU A 172 -20.56 14.01 6.29
CA GLU A 172 -20.05 15.37 6.09
C GLU A 172 -18.66 15.59 6.69
N LYS A 173 -18.20 14.72 7.59
CA LYS A 173 -16.84 14.74 8.13
C LYS A 173 -15.84 14.01 7.23
N VAL A 174 -16.31 13.21 6.27
CA VAL A 174 -15.43 12.40 5.43
C VAL A 174 -15.34 13.00 4.03
N THR A 175 -14.14 13.47 3.69
CA THR A 175 -13.82 14.03 2.37
C THR A 175 -12.92 13.06 1.61
N VAL A 176 -13.24 12.80 0.34
CA VAL A 176 -12.36 12.02 -0.53
C VAL A 176 -11.27 12.91 -1.09
N ILE A 177 -10.02 12.51 -0.87
CA ILE A 177 -8.85 13.10 -1.51
C ILE A 177 -7.97 11.92 -1.96
N HIS A 178 -7.93 11.69 -3.25
CA HIS A 178 -7.13 10.62 -3.83
C HIS A 178 -5.63 10.83 -3.58
N ASN A 179 -4.89 9.73 -3.44
CA ASN A 179 -3.44 9.82 -3.44
C ASN A 179 -2.96 10.24 -4.84
N GLY A 180 -1.90 11.03 -4.88
CA GLY A 180 -1.20 11.39 -6.12
C GLY A 180 0.15 10.70 -6.25
N ILE A 181 0.74 10.84 -7.42
CA ILE A 181 2.14 10.49 -7.70
C ILE A 181 2.83 11.70 -8.33
N ASP A 182 4.16 11.64 -8.38
CA ASP A 182 4.95 12.60 -9.16
C ASP A 182 5.11 12.09 -10.60
N PRO A 183 4.43 12.70 -11.59
CA PRO A 183 4.52 12.26 -12.98
C PRO A 183 5.85 12.65 -13.65
N GLU A 184 6.62 13.57 -13.06
CA GLU A 184 7.99 13.86 -13.54
C GLU A 184 8.95 12.76 -13.12
N PHE A 185 8.73 12.13 -11.98
CA PHE A 185 9.50 10.99 -11.54
C PHE A 185 9.04 9.69 -12.23
N TYR A 186 7.74 9.38 -12.18
CA TYR A 186 7.15 8.20 -12.84
C TYR A 186 6.84 8.54 -14.29
N GLN A 187 7.78 8.28 -15.19
CA GLN A 187 7.63 8.42 -16.64
C GLN A 187 8.38 7.28 -17.34
N PRO A 188 8.07 6.98 -18.61
CA PRO A 188 8.72 5.91 -19.34
C PRO A 188 10.26 6.04 -19.28
N THR A 189 10.89 5.00 -18.74
CA THR A 189 12.34 4.95 -18.54
C THR A 189 12.84 3.57 -18.95
N PHE A 190 13.65 3.51 -20.00
CA PHE A 190 14.10 2.26 -20.60
C PHE A 190 15.57 2.01 -20.31
N ASP A 191 15.85 0.88 -19.64
CA ASP A 191 17.19 0.38 -19.36
C ASP A 191 17.20 -1.16 -19.42
N GLN A 192 17.60 -1.71 -20.55
CA GLN A 192 17.69 -3.15 -20.75
C GLN A 192 18.77 -3.81 -19.87
N SER A 193 19.80 -3.07 -19.46
CA SER A 193 20.85 -3.60 -18.59
C SER A 193 20.30 -4.02 -17.23
N LEU A 194 19.31 -3.27 -16.72
CA LEU A 194 18.60 -3.62 -15.49
C LEU A 194 17.79 -4.92 -15.64
N LEU A 195 17.14 -5.12 -16.77
CA LEU A 195 16.41 -6.36 -17.01
C LEU A 195 17.33 -7.58 -16.96
N VAL A 196 18.48 -7.48 -17.65
CA VAL A 196 19.49 -8.55 -17.67
C VAL A 196 20.07 -8.79 -16.28
N GLU A 197 20.32 -7.75 -15.48
CA GLU A 197 20.77 -7.87 -14.08
C GLU A 197 19.84 -8.79 -13.24
N TYR A 198 18.53 -8.70 -13.49
CA TYR A 198 17.52 -9.52 -12.79
C TYR A 198 17.12 -10.80 -13.53
N GLY A 199 17.83 -11.16 -14.60
CA GLY A 199 17.54 -12.38 -15.36
C GLY A 199 16.29 -12.30 -16.22
N ILE A 200 15.80 -11.11 -16.51
CA ILE A 200 14.69 -10.85 -17.41
C ILE A 200 15.23 -10.76 -18.83
N ASN A 201 14.70 -11.56 -19.74
CA ASN A 201 15.03 -11.48 -21.16
C ASN A 201 14.25 -10.32 -21.81
N PRO A 202 14.95 -9.26 -22.31
CA PRO A 202 14.27 -8.10 -22.88
C PRO A 202 13.52 -8.39 -24.19
N ASP A 203 13.81 -9.50 -24.88
CA ASP A 203 13.15 -9.90 -26.12
C ASP A 203 11.85 -10.64 -25.92
N ILE A 204 11.51 -10.99 -24.66
CA ILE A 204 10.28 -11.72 -24.30
C ILE A 204 9.40 -10.82 -23.46
N PRO A 205 8.12 -10.57 -23.87
CA PRO A 205 7.21 -9.75 -23.09
C PRO A 205 7.00 -10.34 -21.69
N PHE A 206 6.82 -9.47 -20.69
CA PHE A 206 6.56 -9.94 -19.34
C PHE A 206 5.38 -9.28 -18.67
N VAL A 207 4.77 -10.04 -17.77
CA VAL A 207 3.77 -9.59 -16.79
C VAL A 207 4.51 -9.20 -15.53
N LEU A 208 4.28 -8.00 -15.01
CA LEU A 208 4.91 -7.50 -13.82
C LEU A 208 3.94 -7.48 -12.63
N PHE A 209 4.39 -7.95 -11.49
CA PHE A 209 3.79 -7.71 -10.19
C PHE A 209 4.78 -6.97 -9.30
N VAL A 210 4.31 -5.93 -8.60
CA VAL A 210 5.10 -5.20 -7.59
C VAL A 210 4.31 -5.14 -6.29
N GLY A 211 4.89 -5.60 -5.21
CA GLY A 211 4.23 -5.51 -3.90
C GLY A 211 4.85 -6.41 -2.85
N ARG A 212 4.42 -6.22 -1.60
CA ARG A 212 4.82 -7.10 -0.51
C ARG A 212 4.10 -8.46 -0.60
N ILE A 213 4.73 -9.50 -0.10
CA ILE A 213 4.11 -10.82 0.02
C ILE A 213 3.14 -10.79 1.20
N THR A 214 1.89 -10.45 0.90
CA THR A 214 0.81 -10.34 1.88
C THR A 214 -0.49 -10.93 1.33
N ARG A 215 -1.40 -11.37 2.19
CA ARG A 215 -2.72 -11.84 1.76
C ARG A 215 -3.48 -10.75 1.00
N GLN A 216 -3.35 -9.50 1.44
CA GLN A 216 -3.98 -8.34 0.82
C GLN A 216 -3.65 -8.19 -0.66
N LYS A 217 -2.38 -8.39 -1.04
CA LYS A 217 -1.90 -8.17 -2.41
C LYS A 217 -2.25 -9.29 -3.40
N GLY A 218 -2.81 -10.40 -2.92
CA GLY A 218 -3.34 -11.46 -3.76
C GLY A 218 -2.30 -12.17 -4.64
N ILE A 219 -1.01 -12.16 -4.25
CA ILE A 219 0.06 -12.78 -5.03
C ILE A 219 -0.21 -14.25 -5.35
N SER A 220 -0.84 -15.00 -4.42
CA SER A 220 -1.24 -16.38 -4.64
C SER A 220 -2.25 -16.53 -5.77
N GLN A 221 -3.16 -15.56 -5.94
CA GLN A 221 -4.11 -15.56 -7.05
C GLN A 221 -3.41 -15.35 -8.39
N LEU A 222 -2.40 -14.46 -8.43
CA LEU A 222 -1.61 -14.23 -9.64
C LEU A 222 -0.79 -15.46 -10.02
N ILE A 223 -0.10 -16.07 -9.04
CA ILE A 223 0.70 -17.29 -9.29
C ILE A 223 -0.18 -18.41 -9.86
N ASN A 224 -1.38 -18.59 -9.31
CA ASN A 224 -2.33 -19.57 -9.84
C ASN A 224 -2.91 -19.16 -11.20
N ALA A 225 -3.18 -17.86 -11.45
CA ALA A 225 -3.59 -17.38 -12.75
C ALA A 225 -2.50 -17.57 -13.82
N ALA A 226 -1.22 -17.49 -13.44
CA ALA A 226 -0.11 -17.64 -14.36
C ALA A 226 -0.01 -19.04 -15.00
N LYS A 227 -0.68 -20.04 -14.42
CA LYS A 227 -0.84 -21.38 -15.05
C LYS A 227 -1.63 -21.32 -16.36
N TYR A 228 -2.45 -20.28 -16.54
CA TYR A 228 -3.28 -20.05 -17.72
C TYR A 228 -2.71 -18.96 -18.65
N PHE A 229 -1.55 -18.38 -18.35
CA PHE A 229 -0.89 -17.39 -19.23
C PHE A 229 -0.28 -18.09 -20.44
N ASN A 230 -0.24 -17.37 -21.56
CA ASN A 230 0.47 -17.80 -22.74
C ASN A 230 1.92 -18.20 -22.42
N THR A 231 2.42 -19.23 -23.06
CA THR A 231 3.76 -19.78 -22.75
C THR A 231 4.91 -18.86 -23.20
N ASN A 232 4.66 -17.99 -24.19
CA ASN A 232 5.67 -17.07 -24.72
C ASN A 232 5.67 -15.72 -23.95
N CYS A 233 5.69 -15.77 -22.63
CA CYS A 233 5.87 -14.59 -21.77
C CYS A 233 6.60 -14.98 -20.49
N GLN A 234 7.25 -14.00 -19.89
CA GLN A 234 7.83 -14.09 -18.56
C GLN A 234 6.85 -13.55 -17.52
N VAL A 235 6.97 -14.00 -16.28
CA VAL A 235 6.24 -13.48 -15.12
C VAL A 235 7.25 -12.98 -14.10
N VAL A 236 7.32 -11.68 -13.92
CA VAL A 236 8.26 -11.03 -13.02
C VAL A 236 7.52 -10.65 -11.73
N LEU A 237 7.88 -11.31 -10.66
CA LEU A 237 7.35 -11.09 -9.32
C LEU A 237 8.37 -10.26 -8.52
N CYS A 238 8.22 -8.93 -8.54
CA CYS A 238 8.96 -8.05 -7.64
C CYS A 238 8.25 -8.03 -6.28
N ALA A 239 8.54 -9.05 -5.45
CA ALA A 239 7.77 -9.39 -4.28
C ALA A 239 8.68 -9.74 -3.10
N GLY A 240 8.69 -8.88 -2.10
CA GLY A 240 9.50 -9.05 -0.87
C GLY A 240 8.69 -8.75 0.40
N ALA A 241 9.40 -8.67 1.52
CA ALA A 241 8.87 -8.30 2.82
C ALA A 241 7.57 -9.05 3.19
N PRO A 242 7.60 -10.38 3.37
CA PRO A 242 6.42 -11.16 3.75
C PRO A 242 5.89 -10.72 5.12
N ASP A 243 4.57 -10.72 5.27
CA ASP A 243 3.91 -10.33 6.53
C ASP A 243 4.21 -11.33 7.66
N THR A 244 4.32 -12.62 7.34
CA THR A 244 4.67 -13.70 8.28
C THR A 244 5.53 -14.77 7.59
N PRO A 245 6.30 -15.58 8.36
CA PRO A 245 7.06 -16.71 7.80
C PRO A 245 6.18 -17.74 7.08
N GLU A 246 4.95 -17.95 7.56
CA GLU A 246 4.00 -18.90 6.98
C GLU A 246 3.58 -18.47 5.57
N ILE A 247 3.26 -17.18 5.40
CA ILE A 247 2.90 -16.60 4.09
C ILE A 247 4.10 -16.65 3.14
N ALA A 248 5.32 -16.45 3.65
CA ALA A 248 6.54 -16.59 2.86
C ALA A 248 6.67 -18.02 2.31
N ALA A 249 6.58 -19.03 3.18
CA ALA A 249 6.70 -20.44 2.81
C ALA A 249 5.60 -20.91 1.85
N GLU A 250 4.35 -20.47 2.07
CA GLU A 250 3.23 -20.73 1.17
C GLU A 250 3.50 -20.17 -0.23
N THR A 251 3.97 -18.92 -0.30
CA THR A 251 4.26 -18.26 -1.58
C THR A 251 5.42 -18.92 -2.31
N GLU A 252 6.49 -19.29 -1.61
CA GLU A 252 7.65 -20.00 -2.16
C GLU A 252 7.25 -21.35 -2.74
N THR A 253 6.38 -22.08 -2.04
CA THR A 253 5.84 -23.36 -2.53
C THR A 253 5.09 -23.17 -3.84
N LEU A 254 4.19 -22.19 -3.93
CA LEU A 254 3.42 -21.90 -5.13
C LEU A 254 4.32 -21.49 -6.31
N ILE A 255 5.35 -20.68 -6.06
CA ILE A 255 6.32 -20.28 -7.08
C ILE A 255 7.09 -21.50 -7.60
N THR A 256 7.57 -22.37 -6.69
CA THR A 256 8.29 -23.60 -7.06
C THR A 256 7.43 -24.54 -7.90
N GLU A 257 6.16 -24.70 -7.52
CA GLU A 257 5.20 -25.47 -8.31
C GLU A 257 5.01 -24.87 -9.70
N LEU A 258 4.83 -23.54 -9.81
CA LEU A 258 4.67 -22.87 -11.09
C LEU A 258 5.92 -23.01 -11.97
N GLN A 259 7.12 -22.86 -11.40
CA GLN A 259 8.40 -23.05 -12.08
C GLN A 259 8.59 -24.47 -12.62
N SER A 260 7.98 -25.47 -11.97
CA SER A 260 7.98 -26.86 -12.47
C SER A 260 7.07 -27.06 -13.69
N GLN A 261 6.11 -26.18 -13.92
CA GLN A 261 5.09 -26.28 -14.97
C GLN A 261 5.38 -25.36 -16.17
N ARG A 262 6.10 -24.25 -15.97
CA ARG A 262 6.46 -23.30 -17.02
C ARG A 262 7.79 -22.61 -16.75
N GLU A 263 8.47 -22.22 -17.81
CA GLU A 263 9.66 -21.38 -17.76
C GLU A 263 9.30 -19.87 -17.64
N GLY A 264 10.32 -19.05 -17.40
CA GLY A 264 10.18 -17.59 -17.39
C GLY A 264 9.54 -17.00 -16.12
N ILE A 265 9.58 -17.73 -14.99
CA ILE A 265 9.13 -17.22 -13.68
C ILE A 265 10.32 -16.64 -12.93
N ILE A 266 10.32 -15.34 -12.72
CA ILE A 266 11.41 -14.59 -12.10
C ILE A 266 10.91 -13.97 -10.80
N LEU A 267 11.55 -14.30 -9.69
CA LEU A 267 11.30 -13.70 -8.38
C LEU A 267 12.41 -12.75 -8.01
N ILE A 268 12.05 -11.49 -7.76
CA ILE A 268 12.91 -10.46 -7.18
C ILE A 268 12.41 -10.24 -5.75
N SER A 269 13.10 -10.83 -4.78
CA SER A 269 12.66 -10.83 -3.36
C SER A 269 13.17 -9.65 -2.55
N GLU A 270 14.09 -8.86 -3.09
CA GLU A 270 14.59 -7.67 -2.44
C GLU A 270 13.66 -6.46 -2.65
N MET A 271 13.72 -5.51 -1.71
CA MET A 271 13.01 -4.24 -1.85
C MET A 271 13.79 -3.33 -2.80
N LEU A 272 13.30 -3.20 -4.04
CA LEU A 272 13.95 -2.36 -5.05
C LEU A 272 13.72 -0.88 -4.77
N PRO A 273 14.73 -0.02 -5.04
CA PRO A 273 14.55 1.42 -5.11
C PRO A 273 13.52 1.80 -6.19
N ARG A 274 12.82 2.92 -5.99
CA ARG A 274 11.79 3.40 -6.92
C ARG A 274 12.33 3.63 -8.34
N GLU A 275 13.59 4.05 -8.46
CA GLU A 275 14.30 4.23 -9.73
C GLU A 275 14.39 2.95 -10.54
N LYS A 276 14.61 1.80 -9.89
CA LYS A 276 14.62 0.49 -10.54
C LYS A 276 13.20 -0.01 -10.86
N ILE A 277 12.24 0.26 -9.96
CA ILE A 277 10.85 -0.15 -10.14
C ILE A 277 10.22 0.54 -11.36
N LYS A 278 10.48 1.85 -11.57
CA LYS A 278 9.94 2.56 -12.75
C LYS A 278 10.48 2.01 -14.07
N VAL A 279 11.72 1.49 -14.09
CA VAL A 279 12.25 0.79 -15.27
C VAL A 279 11.50 -0.51 -15.51
N LEU A 280 11.22 -1.28 -14.47
CA LEU A 280 10.44 -2.51 -14.60
C LEU A 280 9.02 -2.21 -15.10
N TYR A 281 8.34 -1.17 -14.59
CA TYR A 281 7.06 -0.73 -15.12
C TYR A 281 7.19 -0.42 -16.61
N SER A 282 8.12 0.43 -17.01
CA SER A 282 8.27 0.91 -18.39
C SER A 282 8.54 -0.19 -19.42
N HIS A 283 9.13 -1.30 -18.99
CA HIS A 283 9.40 -2.46 -19.85
C HIS A 283 8.32 -3.53 -19.80
N ALA A 284 7.45 -3.52 -18.81
CA ALA A 284 6.41 -4.52 -18.66
C ALA A 284 5.37 -4.40 -19.78
N ARG A 285 4.93 -5.52 -20.34
CA ARG A 285 3.81 -5.57 -21.29
C ARG A 285 2.49 -5.25 -20.59
N VAL A 286 2.36 -5.65 -19.32
CA VAL A 286 1.19 -5.44 -18.48
C VAL A 286 1.57 -5.51 -17.01
N PHE A 287 1.00 -4.62 -16.22
CA PHE A 287 1.08 -4.66 -14.78
C PHE A 287 -0.10 -5.42 -14.19
N ALA A 288 0.15 -6.37 -13.31
CA ALA A 288 -0.86 -7.21 -12.67
C ALA A 288 -1.09 -6.79 -11.21
N CYS A 289 -2.31 -6.36 -10.90
CA CYS A 289 -2.72 -5.95 -9.54
C CYS A 289 -3.87 -6.84 -9.02
N PRO A 290 -3.60 -8.09 -8.58
CA PRO A 290 -4.60 -9.05 -8.14
C PRO A 290 -5.05 -8.83 -6.69
N SER A 291 -5.00 -7.61 -6.18
CA SER A 291 -5.27 -7.28 -4.78
C SER A 291 -6.66 -7.76 -4.35
N LEU A 292 -6.74 -8.35 -3.15
CA LEU A 292 -8.00 -8.77 -2.54
C LEU A 292 -8.65 -7.62 -1.74
N TYR A 293 -7.82 -6.72 -1.25
CA TYR A 293 -8.21 -5.48 -0.59
C TYR A 293 -7.22 -4.38 -0.96
N GLU A 294 -7.69 -3.29 -1.56
CA GLU A 294 -6.84 -2.19 -1.98
C GLU A 294 -7.53 -0.85 -1.69
N PRO A 295 -7.14 -0.14 -0.64
CA PRO A 295 -7.75 1.14 -0.28
C PRO A 295 -7.74 2.18 -1.39
N PHE A 296 -6.65 2.25 -2.15
CA PHE A 296 -6.52 3.11 -3.33
C PHE A 296 -5.80 2.39 -4.47
N GLY A 297 -4.52 2.00 -4.27
CA GLY A 297 -3.73 1.31 -5.28
C GLY A 297 -2.77 2.21 -6.05
N ILE A 298 -1.97 3.02 -5.34
CA ILE A 298 -1.00 3.96 -5.93
C ILE A 298 -0.08 3.31 -6.96
N ILE A 299 0.26 2.03 -6.78
CA ILE A 299 1.09 1.25 -7.72
C ILE A 299 0.47 1.14 -9.13
N ASN A 300 -0.86 1.26 -9.24
CA ASN A 300 -1.53 1.29 -10.54
C ASN A 300 -1.29 2.63 -11.24
N LEU A 301 -1.29 3.75 -10.49
CA LEU A 301 -0.92 5.05 -11.04
C LEU A 301 0.54 5.08 -11.48
N GLU A 302 1.44 4.47 -10.68
CA GLU A 302 2.86 4.35 -11.02
C GLU A 302 3.05 3.61 -12.35
N ALA A 303 2.37 2.48 -12.54
CA ALA A 303 2.42 1.69 -13.76
C ALA A 303 1.85 2.48 -14.95
N LEU A 304 0.65 3.09 -14.81
CA LEU A 304 0.03 3.88 -15.85
C LEU A 304 0.88 5.11 -16.25
N SER A 305 1.50 5.77 -15.28
CA SER A 305 2.40 6.90 -15.54
C SER A 305 3.68 6.49 -16.30
N CYS A 306 4.07 5.22 -16.18
CA CYS A 306 5.14 4.60 -16.98
C CYS A 306 4.65 4.02 -18.31
N GLU A 307 3.44 4.37 -18.76
CA GLU A 307 2.78 3.90 -19.99
C GLU A 307 2.55 2.37 -20.02
N THR A 308 2.31 1.75 -18.85
CA THR A 308 2.06 0.32 -18.73
C THR A 308 0.59 0.07 -18.38
N PRO A 309 -0.19 -0.64 -19.25
CA PRO A 309 -1.57 -0.96 -18.97
C PRO A 309 -1.71 -1.89 -17.76
N VAL A 310 -2.84 -1.77 -17.06
CA VAL A 310 -3.06 -2.50 -15.81
C VAL A 310 -4.18 -3.52 -15.96
N VAL A 311 -3.95 -4.74 -15.47
CA VAL A 311 -5.04 -5.68 -15.18
C VAL A 311 -5.16 -5.78 -13.66
N GLY A 312 -6.26 -5.29 -13.11
CA GLY A 312 -6.48 -5.20 -11.68
C GLY A 312 -7.79 -5.84 -11.21
N SER A 313 -7.84 -6.23 -9.95
CA SER A 313 -9.09 -6.62 -9.31
C SER A 313 -10.02 -5.42 -9.17
N ALA A 314 -11.31 -5.61 -9.39
CA ALA A 314 -12.32 -4.54 -9.21
C ALA A 314 -12.68 -4.40 -7.72
N VAL A 315 -11.69 -3.98 -6.88
CA VAL A 315 -11.87 -3.81 -5.43
C VAL A 315 -11.32 -2.48 -4.94
N GLY A 316 -11.94 -1.95 -3.88
CA GLY A 316 -11.50 -0.71 -3.23
C GLY A 316 -11.38 0.46 -4.20
N GLY A 317 -10.23 1.15 -4.17
CA GLY A 317 -9.95 2.30 -5.04
C GLY A 317 -9.44 1.96 -6.44
N ILE A 318 -9.18 0.68 -6.76
CA ILE A 318 -8.66 0.30 -8.09
C ILE A 318 -9.60 0.74 -9.23
N PRO A 319 -10.95 0.58 -9.13
CA PRO A 319 -11.88 1.06 -10.16
C PRO A 319 -11.93 2.58 -10.32
N GLU A 320 -11.35 3.34 -9.39
CA GLU A 320 -11.27 4.81 -9.48
C GLU A 320 -10.00 5.26 -10.24
N ILE A 321 -9.09 4.32 -10.54
CA ILE A 321 -7.82 4.57 -11.25
C ILE A 321 -7.86 4.00 -12.66
N ILE A 322 -8.38 2.77 -12.82
CA ILE A 322 -8.38 2.06 -14.09
C ILE A 322 -9.71 2.33 -14.83
N THR A 323 -9.63 2.85 -16.04
CA THR A 323 -10.77 2.95 -16.95
C THR A 323 -10.85 1.67 -17.78
N GLU A 324 -11.91 0.87 -17.55
CA GLU A 324 -12.12 -0.42 -18.23
C GLU A 324 -12.07 -0.27 -19.76
N GLY A 325 -11.16 -1.01 -20.38
CA GLY A 325 -10.97 -1.03 -21.84
C GLY A 325 -10.21 0.17 -22.41
N GLU A 326 -9.84 1.17 -21.60
CA GLU A 326 -9.06 2.35 -22.03
C GLU A 326 -7.64 2.31 -21.48
N THR A 327 -7.48 2.18 -20.14
CA THR A 327 -6.17 2.16 -19.49
C THR A 327 -5.82 0.78 -18.91
N GLY A 328 -6.74 -0.17 -19.03
CA GLY A 328 -6.55 -1.53 -18.52
C GLY A 328 -7.85 -2.29 -18.41
N TYR A 329 -7.83 -3.35 -17.60
CA TYR A 329 -8.99 -4.20 -17.36
C TYR A 329 -9.22 -4.41 -15.88
N LEU A 330 -10.50 -4.42 -15.49
CA LEU A 330 -10.99 -4.68 -14.14
C LEU A 330 -11.60 -6.08 -14.05
N ILE A 331 -11.08 -6.91 -13.17
CA ILE A 331 -11.58 -8.26 -12.96
C ILE A 331 -12.51 -8.28 -11.75
N PRO A 332 -13.79 -8.59 -11.93
CA PRO A 332 -14.73 -8.69 -10.83
C PRO A 332 -14.28 -9.69 -9.78
N LEU A 333 -14.33 -9.29 -8.51
CA LEU A 333 -14.00 -10.15 -7.39
C LEU A 333 -15.18 -10.16 -6.42
N GLU A 334 -15.83 -11.30 -6.31
CA GLU A 334 -16.82 -11.57 -5.28
C GLU A 334 -16.11 -12.24 -4.11
N SER A 335 -16.05 -11.56 -2.96
CA SER A 335 -15.41 -12.09 -1.76
C SER A 335 -16.27 -13.15 -1.09
N VAL A 336 -15.63 -14.10 -0.39
CA VAL A 336 -16.33 -15.12 0.42
C VAL A 336 -17.25 -14.45 1.46
N SER A 337 -16.80 -13.37 2.08
CA SER A 337 -17.60 -12.59 3.04
C SER A 337 -17.03 -11.18 3.22
N ARG A 338 -17.69 -10.35 4.03
CA ARG A 338 -17.19 -9.01 4.42
C ARG A 338 -15.87 -9.03 5.21
N THR A 339 -15.49 -10.16 5.76
CA THR A 339 -14.26 -10.35 6.57
C THR A 339 -13.30 -11.36 5.96
N ASP A 340 -13.70 -12.05 4.89
CA ASP A 340 -12.85 -12.93 4.10
C ASP A 340 -12.86 -12.45 2.65
N PHE A 341 -11.81 -11.75 2.26
CA PHE A 341 -11.65 -11.12 0.95
C PHE A 341 -11.16 -12.09 -0.13
N ASN A 342 -10.93 -13.37 0.20
CA ASN A 342 -10.61 -14.36 -0.82
C ASN A 342 -11.74 -14.47 -1.84
N PRO A 343 -11.44 -14.71 -3.12
CA PRO A 343 -12.48 -14.93 -4.13
C PRO A 343 -13.36 -16.11 -3.73
N ALA A 344 -14.68 -15.92 -3.78
CA ALA A 344 -15.63 -17.01 -3.56
C ALA A 344 -15.49 -18.12 -4.62
N ARG A 345 -15.03 -17.74 -5.82
CA ARG A 345 -14.76 -18.63 -6.95
C ARG A 345 -13.34 -18.38 -7.49
N PRO A 346 -12.29 -18.88 -6.77
CA PRO A 346 -10.91 -18.50 -7.07
C PRO A 346 -10.47 -18.92 -8.48
N GLU A 347 -10.82 -20.11 -8.95
CA GLU A 347 -10.43 -20.57 -10.28
C GLU A 347 -11.08 -19.73 -11.41
N GLU A 348 -12.31 -19.30 -11.23
CA GLU A 348 -13.00 -18.43 -12.20
C GLU A 348 -12.32 -17.05 -12.25
N PHE A 349 -12.03 -16.45 -11.09
CA PHE A 349 -11.27 -15.21 -10.98
C PHE A 349 -9.91 -15.32 -11.67
N GLN A 350 -9.15 -16.38 -11.38
CA GLN A 350 -7.83 -16.62 -11.97
C GLN A 350 -7.89 -16.76 -13.50
N LYS A 351 -8.88 -17.47 -14.02
CA LYS A 351 -9.08 -17.62 -15.49
C LYS A 351 -9.47 -16.30 -16.16
N GLN A 352 -10.36 -15.52 -15.54
CA GLN A 352 -10.74 -14.20 -16.06
C GLN A 352 -9.55 -13.25 -16.06
N PHE A 353 -8.76 -13.26 -14.97
CA PHE A 353 -7.53 -12.48 -14.86
C PHE A 353 -6.53 -12.85 -15.95
N ALA A 354 -6.30 -14.14 -16.14
CA ALA A 354 -5.43 -14.66 -17.20
C ALA A 354 -5.91 -14.31 -18.60
N ALA A 355 -7.20 -14.36 -18.87
CA ALA A 355 -7.75 -14.01 -20.17
C ALA A 355 -7.44 -12.57 -20.58
N LYS A 356 -7.53 -11.60 -19.63
CA LYS A 356 -7.20 -10.20 -19.90
C LYS A 356 -5.70 -9.96 -20.03
N ILE A 357 -4.89 -10.66 -19.24
CA ILE A 357 -3.43 -10.64 -19.39
C ILE A 357 -3.03 -11.17 -20.78
N ASN A 358 -3.57 -12.33 -21.19
CA ASN A 358 -3.26 -12.93 -22.48
C ASN A 358 -3.65 -12.02 -23.66
N LEU A 359 -4.77 -11.31 -23.57
CA LEU A 359 -5.18 -10.35 -24.59
C LEU A 359 -4.12 -9.28 -24.82
N LEU A 360 -3.53 -8.72 -23.73
CA LEU A 360 -2.48 -7.71 -23.82
C LEU A 360 -1.11 -8.29 -24.21
N LEU A 361 -0.87 -9.56 -23.91
CA LEU A 361 0.35 -10.25 -24.36
C LEU A 361 0.31 -10.54 -25.86
N GLU A 362 -0.86 -10.89 -26.41
CA GLU A 362 -1.07 -11.22 -27.84
C GLU A 362 -1.11 -9.98 -28.73
N ASP A 363 -1.75 -8.91 -28.25
CA ASP A 363 -1.92 -7.66 -29.00
C ASP A 363 -1.05 -6.54 -28.38
N GLU A 364 0.18 -6.41 -28.90
CA GLU A 364 1.10 -5.37 -28.50
C GLU A 364 0.58 -3.97 -28.79
N SER A 365 -0.10 -3.80 -29.92
CA SER A 365 -0.64 -2.49 -30.32
C SER A 365 -1.70 -2.04 -29.31
N LEU A 366 -2.56 -2.95 -28.89
CA LEU A 366 -3.57 -2.70 -27.85
C LEU A 366 -2.92 -2.36 -26.51
N ALA A 367 -1.89 -3.10 -26.10
CA ALA A 367 -1.18 -2.84 -24.85
C ALA A 367 -0.52 -1.44 -24.85
N ILE A 368 0.13 -1.05 -25.95
CA ILE A 368 0.73 0.28 -26.12
C ILE A 368 -0.34 1.37 -26.13
N GLN A 369 -1.48 1.14 -26.79
CA GLN A 369 -2.58 2.10 -26.83
C GLN A 369 -3.18 2.33 -25.44
N MET A 370 -3.33 1.28 -24.64
CA MET A 370 -3.88 1.37 -23.28
C MET A 370 -2.88 2.00 -22.28
N GLY A 371 -1.59 1.85 -22.52
CA GLY A 371 -0.57 2.46 -21.66
C GLY A 371 -0.44 3.97 -21.85
N LYS A 372 -0.75 4.48 -23.05
CA LYS A 372 -0.70 5.91 -23.41
C LYS A 372 -1.97 6.66 -23.02
#